data_e30d12a98d8dbedb7fa17363afb3b02f
#
_entry.id   e30d12a98d8dbedb7fa17363afb3b02f
#
_cell.length_a   1.000
_cell.length_b   1.000
_cell.length_c   1.000
_cell.angle_alpha   90.00
_cell.angle_beta   90.00
_cell.angle_gamma   90.00
#
_symmetry.space_group_name_H-M   'P 1'
#
loop_
_entity.id
_entity.type
_entity.pdbx_description
1 polymer ?
#
loop_
_entity_poly.entity_id
_entity_poly.type
_entity_poly.pdbx_seq_one_letter_code
_entity_poly.pdbx_strand_id
1 'polypeptide(L)'
;MKQKFDVITSTCVPLPLENVDTDQIIPARFLKATDKEGFGENLFRDWRFNKDGSPKKDFVLNDPTYGGCILVAGKNFGSGSSREHAAWAIAGYGFRVVISSFFADIHKNNELNNFVLPVVVSEEFLAELFDSIKQNPKMEVKVDLPNQTVTNLATGKSEQFEINGYKKHCLINGLDDIDYLLENKDKIETWEAQNK
;
A
#
# COMPACT_ATOMS: atom_id res chain seq x y z
N MET A 1 -0.56 16.84 10.02
CA MET A 1 -1.05 17.00 8.63
C MET A 1 -0.85 15.68 7.93
N LYS A 2 -1.89 15.10 7.34
CA LYS A 2 -1.81 13.81 6.63
C LYS A 2 -0.93 13.99 5.38
N GLN A 3 -0.18 12.94 5.04
CA GLN A 3 0.79 13.02 3.94
C GLN A 3 0.07 12.99 2.59
N LYS A 4 0.30 14.01 1.76
CA LYS A 4 -0.26 14.09 0.40
C LYS A 4 0.47 13.15 -0.55
N PHE A 5 -0.28 12.63 -1.52
CA PHE A 5 0.28 11.91 -2.66
C PHE A 5 0.39 12.83 -3.87
N ASP A 6 1.52 12.72 -4.56
CA ASP A 6 1.73 13.33 -5.87
C ASP A 6 2.47 12.32 -6.74
N VAL A 7 3.74 12.54 -7.03
CA VAL A 7 4.63 11.59 -7.69
C VAL A 7 5.56 10.99 -6.66
N ILE A 8 5.62 9.67 -6.61
CA ILE A 8 6.54 8.91 -5.75
C ILE A 8 7.55 8.19 -6.65
N THR A 9 8.84 8.43 -6.41
CA THR A 9 9.92 7.65 -7.00
C THR A 9 10.70 7.01 -5.87
N SER A 10 10.84 5.70 -5.89
CA SER A 10 11.48 4.95 -4.82
C SER A 10 12.01 3.61 -5.31
N THR A 11 13.01 3.11 -4.61
CA THR A 11 13.38 1.70 -4.67
C THR A 11 12.26 0.83 -4.11
N CYS A 12 12.32 -0.48 -4.38
CA CYS A 12 11.27 -1.42 -4.08
C CYS A 12 11.72 -2.54 -3.16
N VAL A 13 10.77 -3.05 -2.37
CA VAL A 13 10.92 -4.29 -1.61
C VAL A 13 10.11 -5.37 -2.34
N PRO A 14 10.73 -6.43 -2.89
CA PRO A 14 10.02 -7.50 -3.59
C PRO A 14 9.48 -8.54 -2.61
N LEU A 15 8.21 -8.87 -2.73
CA LEU A 15 7.54 -9.97 -2.02
C LEU A 15 6.82 -10.86 -3.05
N PRO A 16 7.53 -11.72 -3.80
CA PRO A 16 6.99 -12.52 -4.90
C PRO A 16 6.16 -13.72 -4.40
N LEU A 17 5.35 -13.49 -3.36
CA LEU A 17 4.44 -14.47 -2.78
C LEU A 17 3.01 -14.13 -3.19
N GLU A 18 2.32 -15.12 -3.74
CA GLU A 18 0.89 -15.00 -4.07
C GLU A 18 0.01 -15.37 -2.88
N ASN A 19 -1.24 -14.91 -2.92
CA ASN A 19 -2.26 -15.22 -1.92
C ASN A 19 -1.84 -14.87 -0.49
N VAL A 20 -1.06 -13.80 -0.33
CA VAL A 20 -0.69 -13.29 0.99
C VAL A 20 -1.95 -12.81 1.70
N ASP A 21 -2.31 -13.50 2.78
CA ASP A 21 -3.49 -13.17 3.56
C ASP A 21 -3.22 -12.15 4.68
N THR A 22 -4.29 -11.60 5.22
CA THR A 22 -4.19 -10.58 6.26
C THR A 22 -3.64 -11.10 7.59
N ASP A 23 -3.71 -12.43 7.89
CA ASP A 23 -3.07 -13.03 9.06
C ASP A 23 -1.56 -13.12 8.91
N GLN A 24 -1.07 -13.26 7.68
CA GLN A 24 0.34 -13.22 7.35
C GLN A 24 0.88 -11.79 7.41
N ILE A 25 0.10 -10.81 6.92
CA ILE A 25 0.46 -9.38 6.99
C ILE A 25 0.51 -8.93 8.46
N ILE A 26 -0.53 -9.25 9.24
CA ILE A 26 -0.64 -8.91 10.66
C ILE A 26 -1.26 -10.06 11.46
N PRO A 27 -0.50 -10.78 12.31
CA PRO A 27 -1.03 -11.89 13.08
C PRO A 27 -2.17 -11.47 14.02
N ALA A 28 -3.18 -12.33 14.14
CA ALA A 28 -4.42 -12.08 14.88
C ALA A 28 -4.21 -11.58 16.34
N ARG A 29 -3.12 -11.96 16.98
CA ARG A 29 -2.79 -11.52 18.36
C ARG A 29 -2.60 -10.00 18.51
N PHE A 30 -2.37 -9.29 17.41
CA PHE A 30 -2.20 -7.83 17.40
C PHE A 30 -3.50 -7.05 17.12
N LEU A 31 -4.62 -7.74 16.83
CA LEU A 31 -5.90 -7.10 16.47
C LEU A 31 -6.62 -6.41 17.64
N LYS A 32 -6.12 -6.56 18.86
CA LYS A 32 -6.66 -5.86 20.04
C LYS A 32 -6.14 -4.43 20.17
N ALA A 33 -5.17 -4.04 19.35
CA ALA A 33 -4.64 -2.68 19.35
C ALA A 33 -5.70 -1.69 18.90
N THR A 34 -5.81 -0.58 19.62
CA THR A 34 -6.70 0.57 19.29
C THR A 34 -5.91 1.77 18.79
N ASP A 35 -4.60 1.66 18.76
CA ASP A 35 -3.63 2.68 18.42
C ASP A 35 -2.77 2.22 17.23
N LYS A 36 -2.47 3.16 16.32
CA LYS A 36 -1.62 2.94 15.14
C LYS A 36 -0.14 3.20 15.39
N GLU A 37 0.21 3.83 16.53
CA GLU A 37 1.58 4.22 16.83
C GLU A 37 2.47 2.97 17.00
N GLY A 38 3.61 2.94 16.31
CA GLY A 38 4.54 1.81 16.34
C GLY A 38 4.02 0.51 15.70
N PHE A 39 2.80 0.52 15.13
CA PHE A 39 2.16 -0.70 14.65
C PHE A 39 2.90 -1.36 13.47
N GLY A 40 3.66 -0.60 12.71
CA GLY A 40 4.48 -1.09 11.59
C GLY A 40 5.54 -2.12 11.98
N GLU A 41 5.98 -2.15 13.24
CA GLU A 41 6.91 -3.17 13.74
C GLU A 41 6.33 -4.59 13.67
N ASN A 42 5.00 -4.70 13.64
CA ASN A 42 4.29 -5.97 13.58
C ASN A 42 4.01 -6.46 12.16
N LEU A 43 4.37 -5.66 11.13
CA LEU A 43 4.23 -6.06 9.73
C LEU A 43 4.99 -7.37 9.47
N PHE A 44 4.30 -8.37 8.92
CA PHE A 44 4.85 -9.71 8.65
C PHE A 44 5.59 -10.32 9.86
N ARG A 45 5.11 -10.08 11.08
CA ARG A 45 5.83 -10.39 12.31
C ARG A 45 6.35 -11.81 12.37
N ASP A 46 5.53 -12.80 11.98
CA ASP A 46 5.87 -14.22 12.05
C ASP A 46 6.82 -14.67 10.92
N TRP A 47 6.89 -13.89 9.85
CA TRP A 47 7.85 -14.10 8.77
C TRP A 47 9.17 -13.39 9.03
N ARG A 48 9.12 -12.22 9.69
CA ARG A 48 10.31 -11.39 9.96
C ARG A 48 11.12 -11.85 11.16
N PHE A 49 10.48 -12.49 12.15
CA PHE A 49 11.15 -12.80 13.42
C PHE A 49 10.98 -14.25 13.83
N ASN A 50 11.97 -14.77 14.54
CA ASN A 50 11.91 -16.03 15.23
C ASN A 50 11.09 -15.89 16.54
N LYS A 51 10.80 -17.03 17.20
CA LYS A 51 10.04 -17.04 18.47
C LYS A 51 10.75 -16.30 19.62
N ASP A 52 12.07 -16.22 19.57
CA ASP A 52 12.91 -15.50 20.54
C ASP A 52 13.02 -13.99 20.22
N GLY A 53 12.37 -13.52 19.15
CA GLY A 53 12.37 -12.13 18.69
C GLY A 53 13.57 -11.76 17.81
N SER A 54 14.49 -12.68 17.54
CA SER A 54 15.61 -12.43 16.63
C SER A 54 15.12 -12.32 15.18
N PRO A 55 15.69 -11.41 14.35
CA PRO A 55 15.27 -11.27 12.97
C PRO A 55 15.70 -12.47 12.12
N LYS A 56 14.82 -12.92 11.25
CA LYS A 56 15.11 -13.90 10.20
C LYS A 56 15.83 -13.20 9.04
N LYS A 57 17.09 -13.56 8.81
CA LYS A 57 17.95 -12.91 7.83
C LYS A 57 17.54 -13.19 6.37
N ASP A 58 16.81 -14.27 6.14
CA ASP A 58 16.34 -14.74 4.84
C ASP A 58 15.02 -14.10 4.39
N PHE A 59 14.38 -13.29 5.26
CA PHE A 59 13.16 -12.58 4.88
C PHE A 59 13.46 -11.20 4.29
N VAL A 60 12.89 -10.89 3.15
CA VAL A 60 13.19 -9.72 2.32
C VAL A 60 13.14 -8.37 3.06
N LEU A 61 12.20 -8.19 4.00
CA LEU A 61 12.09 -6.95 4.78
C LEU A 61 13.21 -6.80 5.84
N ASN A 62 13.97 -7.84 6.10
CA ASN A 62 15.13 -7.82 7.00
C ASN A 62 16.46 -7.79 6.23
N ASP A 63 16.41 -7.90 4.90
CA ASP A 63 17.58 -7.83 4.04
C ASP A 63 17.90 -6.35 3.72
N PRO A 64 19.07 -5.82 4.15
CA PRO A 64 19.44 -4.43 3.90
C PRO A 64 19.70 -4.10 2.41
N THR A 65 19.73 -5.11 1.56
CA THR A 65 19.82 -4.95 0.11
C THR A 65 18.63 -4.22 -0.45
N TYR A 66 17.42 -4.47 0.11
CA TYR A 66 16.17 -3.88 -0.32
C TYR A 66 15.73 -2.74 0.62
N GLY A 67 14.94 -1.82 0.08
CA GLY A 67 14.43 -0.70 0.85
C GLY A 67 13.52 0.19 0.01
N GLY A 68 13.13 1.33 0.56
CA GLY A 68 12.20 2.25 -0.09
C GLY A 68 10.76 2.11 0.43
N CYS A 69 9.87 2.90 -0.17
CA CYS A 69 8.47 2.99 0.28
C CYS A 69 7.48 2.28 -0.67
N ILE A 70 7.97 1.44 -1.60
CA ILE A 70 7.15 0.66 -2.53
C ILE A 70 7.33 -0.83 -2.23
N LEU A 71 6.23 -1.51 -1.90
CA LEU A 71 6.16 -2.96 -1.81
C LEU A 71 5.66 -3.52 -3.14
N VAL A 72 6.40 -4.44 -3.77
CA VAL A 72 5.96 -5.18 -4.95
C VAL A 72 5.58 -6.58 -4.50
N ALA A 73 4.28 -6.88 -4.49
CA ALA A 73 3.73 -8.13 -3.97
C ALA A 73 3.19 -9.02 -5.10
N GLY A 74 3.16 -10.32 -4.88
CA GLY A 74 2.54 -11.28 -5.78
C GLY A 74 1.03 -11.13 -5.87
N LYS A 75 0.40 -11.87 -6.77
CA LYS A 75 -1.05 -11.86 -7.05
C LYS A 75 -1.88 -12.16 -5.80
N ASN A 76 -3.07 -11.56 -5.71
CA ASN A 76 -4.06 -11.76 -4.65
C ASN A 76 -3.54 -11.36 -3.26
N PHE A 77 -2.96 -10.16 -3.18
CA PHE A 77 -2.45 -9.59 -1.94
C PHE A 77 -3.59 -9.11 -1.02
N GLY A 78 -3.46 -9.38 0.28
CA GLY A 78 -4.43 -8.98 1.30
C GLY A 78 -5.69 -9.86 1.32
N SER A 79 -5.62 -11.11 0.84
CA SER A 79 -6.71 -12.06 0.91
C SER A 79 -7.11 -12.39 2.36
N GLY A 80 -8.24 -13.09 2.54
CA GLY A 80 -8.70 -13.52 3.87
C GLY A 80 -9.61 -12.50 4.57
N SER A 81 -9.51 -12.41 5.89
CA SER A 81 -10.39 -11.59 6.71
C SER A 81 -10.18 -10.10 6.51
N SER A 82 -11.29 -9.33 6.55
CA SER A 82 -11.23 -7.87 6.50
C SER A 82 -10.58 -7.31 7.78
N ARG A 83 -9.30 -6.91 7.69
CA ARG A 83 -8.54 -6.35 8.81
C ARG A 83 -7.90 -5.03 8.42
N GLU A 84 -8.43 -3.95 8.94
CA GLU A 84 -7.83 -2.62 8.77
C GLU A 84 -6.42 -2.55 9.36
N HIS A 85 -6.15 -3.33 10.41
CA HIS A 85 -4.84 -3.45 11.05
C HIS A 85 -3.73 -3.89 10.10
N ALA A 86 -4.05 -4.65 9.03
CA ALA A 86 -3.07 -4.99 8.01
C ALA A 86 -2.59 -3.74 7.25
N ALA A 87 -3.52 -2.85 6.89
CA ALA A 87 -3.16 -1.57 6.27
C ALA A 87 -2.41 -0.64 7.25
N TRP A 88 -2.75 -0.66 8.55
CA TRP A 88 -1.99 0.07 9.58
C TRP A 88 -0.55 -0.41 9.66
N ALA A 89 -0.33 -1.73 9.62
CA ALA A 89 1.02 -2.30 9.66
C ALA A 89 1.84 -1.91 8.42
N ILE A 90 1.24 -1.96 7.23
CA ILE A 90 1.88 -1.56 5.96
C ILE A 90 2.26 -0.07 5.99
N ALA A 91 1.30 0.81 6.34
CA ALA A 91 1.54 2.24 6.44
C ALA A 91 2.55 2.59 7.53
N GLY A 92 2.42 1.98 8.71
CA GLY A 92 3.28 2.20 9.86
C GLY A 92 4.72 1.72 9.65
N TYR A 93 4.93 0.72 8.79
CA TYR A 93 6.27 0.28 8.38
C TYR A 93 6.97 1.29 7.45
N GLY A 94 6.21 2.15 6.79
CA GLY A 94 6.70 3.18 5.88
C GLY A 94 6.39 2.93 4.41
N PHE A 95 5.64 1.89 4.08
CA PHE A 95 5.17 1.71 2.70
C PHE A 95 4.08 2.73 2.37
N ARG A 96 4.24 3.35 1.20
CA ARG A 96 3.32 4.31 0.61
C ARG A 96 2.55 3.73 -0.56
N VAL A 97 3.15 2.77 -1.25
CA VAL A 97 2.60 2.12 -2.42
C VAL A 97 2.75 0.61 -2.28
N VAL A 98 1.73 -0.12 -2.63
CA VAL A 98 1.78 -1.57 -2.87
C VAL A 98 1.42 -1.84 -4.31
N ILE A 99 2.26 -2.57 -5.04
CA ILE A 99 2.04 -2.95 -6.44
C ILE A 99 1.76 -4.45 -6.49
N SER A 100 0.67 -4.85 -7.14
CA SER A 100 0.31 -6.26 -7.36
C SER A 100 -0.55 -6.38 -8.63
N SER A 101 -0.67 -7.58 -9.18
CA SER A 101 -1.60 -7.81 -10.30
C SER A 101 -3.05 -8.00 -9.86
N PHE A 102 -3.29 -8.27 -8.57
CA PHE A 102 -4.63 -8.37 -8.00
C PHE A 102 -4.60 -8.15 -6.48
N PHE A 103 -5.61 -7.49 -5.95
CA PHE A 103 -5.83 -7.29 -4.51
C PHE A 103 -7.20 -7.82 -4.11
N ALA A 104 -7.32 -8.29 -2.87
CA ALA A 104 -8.63 -8.48 -2.26
C ALA A 104 -9.30 -7.11 -2.06
N ASP A 105 -10.57 -6.96 -2.48
CA ASP A 105 -11.27 -5.67 -2.56
C ASP A 105 -11.31 -4.90 -1.24
N ILE A 106 -11.59 -5.60 -0.13
CA ILE A 106 -11.67 -4.97 1.19
C ILE A 106 -10.29 -4.48 1.62
N HIS A 107 -9.24 -5.25 1.39
CA HIS A 107 -7.88 -4.87 1.73
C HIS A 107 -7.42 -3.65 0.92
N LYS A 108 -7.71 -3.63 -0.38
CA LYS A 108 -7.47 -2.48 -1.26
C LYS A 108 -8.10 -1.20 -0.73
N ASN A 109 -9.35 -1.27 -0.25
CA ASN A 109 -10.03 -0.12 0.35
C ASN A 109 -9.40 0.29 1.69
N ASN A 110 -9.01 -0.68 2.52
CA ASN A 110 -8.32 -0.40 3.79
C ASN A 110 -6.97 0.29 3.57
N GLU A 111 -6.21 -0.11 2.54
CA GLU A 111 -4.97 0.58 2.17
C GLU A 111 -5.23 2.04 1.82
N LEU A 112 -6.21 2.32 0.95
CA LEU A 112 -6.58 3.68 0.55
C LEU A 112 -7.00 4.55 1.74
N ASN A 113 -7.76 3.98 2.69
CA ASN A 113 -8.20 4.67 3.92
C ASN A 113 -7.02 4.97 4.88
N ASN A 114 -5.90 4.27 4.72
CA ASN A 114 -4.70 4.44 5.53
C ASN A 114 -3.54 5.09 4.77
N PHE A 115 -3.83 5.82 3.69
CA PHE A 115 -2.85 6.55 2.88
C PHE A 115 -1.74 5.65 2.31
N VAL A 116 -2.09 4.43 1.97
CA VAL A 116 -1.30 3.53 1.12
C VAL A 116 -2.00 3.42 -0.22
N LEU A 117 -1.27 3.56 -1.32
CA LEU A 117 -1.80 3.48 -2.68
C LEU A 117 -1.63 2.06 -3.24
N PRO A 118 -2.72 1.26 -3.38
CA PRO A 118 -2.67 0.01 -4.10
C PRO A 118 -2.68 0.26 -5.62
N VAL A 119 -1.64 -0.19 -6.30
CA VAL A 119 -1.48 -0.08 -7.75
C VAL A 119 -1.65 -1.45 -8.38
N VAL A 120 -2.70 -1.60 -9.19
CA VAL A 120 -2.97 -2.84 -9.94
C VAL A 120 -2.28 -2.72 -11.30
N VAL A 121 -1.47 -3.72 -11.64
CA VAL A 121 -0.75 -3.82 -12.92
C VAL A 121 -1.02 -5.15 -13.58
N SER A 122 -0.65 -5.29 -14.87
CA SER A 122 -0.70 -6.59 -15.55
C SER A 122 0.25 -7.61 -14.92
N GLU A 123 -0.02 -8.90 -15.11
CA GLU A 123 0.88 -9.97 -14.64
C GLU A 123 2.25 -9.87 -15.34
N GLU A 124 2.27 -9.46 -16.60
CA GLU A 124 3.46 -9.25 -17.39
C GLU A 124 4.33 -8.11 -16.84
N PHE A 125 3.70 -6.98 -16.47
CA PHE A 125 4.43 -5.85 -15.89
C PHE A 125 4.93 -6.19 -14.49
N LEU A 126 4.14 -6.92 -13.70
CA LEU A 126 4.54 -7.38 -12.38
C LEU A 126 5.77 -8.31 -12.45
N ALA A 127 5.75 -9.26 -13.38
CA ALA A 127 6.90 -10.15 -13.61
C ALA A 127 8.16 -9.36 -14.02
N GLU A 128 8.01 -8.38 -14.90
CA GLU A 128 9.12 -7.50 -15.32
C GLU A 128 9.69 -6.71 -14.12
N LEU A 129 8.82 -6.21 -13.22
CA LEU A 129 9.27 -5.52 -12.01
C LEU A 129 10.12 -6.44 -11.12
N PHE A 130 9.66 -7.69 -10.88
CA PHE A 130 10.43 -8.65 -10.09
C PHE A 130 11.78 -8.97 -10.73
N ASP A 131 11.82 -9.17 -12.05
CA ASP A 131 13.06 -9.42 -12.77
C ASP A 131 14.02 -8.23 -12.70
N SER A 132 13.51 -7.01 -12.85
CA SER A 132 14.30 -5.78 -12.76
C SER A 132 14.88 -5.58 -11.36
N ILE A 133 14.10 -5.82 -10.30
CA ILE A 133 14.54 -5.71 -8.91
C ILE A 133 15.60 -6.78 -8.61
N LYS A 134 15.43 -8.00 -9.13
CA LYS A 134 16.41 -9.10 -8.97
C LYS A 134 17.73 -8.78 -9.64
N GLN A 135 17.72 -8.14 -10.81
CA GLN A 135 18.93 -7.73 -11.53
C GLN A 135 19.61 -6.53 -10.86
N ASN A 136 18.81 -5.56 -10.39
CA ASN A 136 19.31 -4.37 -9.71
C ASN A 136 18.39 -4.01 -8.53
N PRO A 137 18.71 -4.43 -7.30
CA PRO A 137 17.90 -4.10 -6.12
C PRO A 137 17.77 -2.60 -5.82
N LYS A 138 18.55 -1.76 -6.47
CA LYS A 138 18.50 -0.28 -6.33
C LYS A 138 17.76 0.40 -7.48
N MET A 139 17.15 -0.40 -8.39
CA MET A 139 16.27 0.17 -9.40
C MET A 139 15.07 0.88 -8.75
N GLU A 140 14.59 1.91 -9.41
CA GLU A 140 13.48 2.69 -8.92
C GLU A 140 12.23 2.51 -9.77
N VAL A 141 11.09 2.64 -9.12
CA VAL A 141 9.78 2.73 -9.75
C VAL A 141 9.22 4.12 -9.49
N LYS A 142 8.69 4.75 -10.54
CA LYS A 142 7.94 5.99 -10.46
C LYS A 142 6.45 5.70 -10.47
N VAL A 143 5.73 6.17 -9.47
CA VAL A 143 4.25 6.12 -9.40
C VAL A 143 3.72 7.54 -9.41
N ASP A 144 2.95 7.88 -10.45
CA ASP A 144 2.40 9.20 -10.70
C ASP A 144 0.87 9.11 -10.49
N LEU A 145 0.41 9.48 -9.30
CA LEU A 145 -1.02 9.40 -8.97
C LEU A 145 -1.87 10.40 -9.77
N PRO A 146 -1.47 11.67 -9.98
CA PRO A 146 -2.19 12.58 -10.85
C PRO A 146 -2.47 12.02 -12.25
N ASN A 147 -1.47 11.42 -12.89
CA ASN A 147 -1.57 10.84 -14.23
C ASN A 147 -1.96 9.35 -14.22
N GLN A 148 -2.06 8.73 -13.05
CA GLN A 148 -2.38 7.31 -12.88
C GLN A 148 -1.46 6.38 -13.69
N THR A 149 -0.15 6.63 -13.61
CA THR A 149 0.86 5.82 -14.30
C THR A 149 1.88 5.27 -13.33
N VAL A 150 2.33 4.06 -13.60
CA VAL A 150 3.45 3.42 -12.93
C VAL A 150 4.53 3.11 -13.97
N THR A 151 5.78 3.44 -13.67
CA THR A 151 6.89 3.32 -14.61
C THR A 151 8.05 2.54 -13.95
N ASN A 152 8.50 1.49 -14.60
CA ASN A 152 9.75 0.83 -14.30
C ASN A 152 10.91 1.67 -14.88
N LEU A 153 11.66 2.36 -14.03
CA LEU A 153 12.72 3.26 -14.50
C LEU A 153 13.96 2.51 -15.04
N ALA A 154 14.09 1.20 -14.76
CA ALA A 154 15.17 0.40 -15.32
C ALA A 154 14.96 0.07 -16.81
N THR A 155 13.71 -0.10 -17.24
CA THR A 155 13.34 -0.45 -18.62
C THR A 155 12.69 0.70 -19.38
N GLY A 156 12.14 1.69 -18.67
CA GLY A 156 11.34 2.77 -19.22
C GLY A 156 9.90 2.38 -19.54
N LYS A 157 9.50 1.13 -19.30
CA LYS A 157 8.12 0.67 -19.52
C LYS A 157 7.17 1.25 -18.49
N SER A 158 5.96 1.62 -18.95
CA SER A 158 4.92 2.20 -18.10
C SER A 158 3.59 1.53 -18.33
N GLU A 159 2.77 1.48 -17.28
CA GLU A 159 1.36 1.10 -17.33
C GLU A 159 0.47 2.14 -16.66
N GLN A 160 -0.80 2.19 -17.08
CA GLN A 160 -1.83 2.94 -16.38
C GLN A 160 -2.49 2.06 -15.34
N PHE A 161 -2.89 2.67 -14.22
CA PHE A 161 -3.68 2.01 -13.18
C PHE A 161 -4.96 2.78 -12.88
N GLU A 162 -5.96 2.07 -12.40
CA GLU A 162 -7.24 2.65 -12.04
C GLU A 162 -7.34 2.91 -10.54
N ILE A 163 -7.94 4.05 -10.20
CA ILE A 163 -8.31 4.42 -8.85
C ILE A 163 -9.66 5.15 -8.87
N ASN A 164 -10.48 4.93 -7.84
CA ASN A 164 -11.71 5.68 -7.66
C ASN A 164 -11.41 7.19 -7.52
N GLY A 165 -12.15 8.03 -8.25
CA GLY A 165 -11.91 9.48 -8.31
C GLY A 165 -12.00 10.18 -6.94
N TYR A 166 -12.93 9.73 -6.07
CA TYR A 166 -13.03 10.21 -4.69
C TYR A 166 -11.76 9.89 -3.88
N LYS A 167 -11.30 8.64 -3.90
CA LYS A 167 -10.08 8.23 -3.18
C LYS A 167 -8.83 8.89 -3.74
N LYS A 168 -8.76 9.10 -5.07
CA LYS A 168 -7.69 9.90 -5.71
C LYS A 168 -7.65 11.32 -5.17
N HIS A 169 -8.81 11.99 -5.13
CA HIS A 169 -8.93 13.34 -4.56
C HIS A 169 -8.46 13.39 -3.11
N CYS A 170 -8.92 12.44 -2.28
CA CYS A 170 -8.52 12.35 -0.88
C CYS A 170 -7.01 12.18 -0.70
N LEU A 171 -6.40 11.27 -1.45
CA LEU A 171 -4.95 11.02 -1.38
C LEU A 171 -4.12 12.24 -1.83
N ILE A 172 -4.47 12.87 -2.95
CA ILE A 172 -3.76 14.05 -3.47
C ILE A 172 -3.84 15.22 -2.48
N ASN A 173 -4.99 15.42 -1.82
CA ASN A 173 -5.20 16.54 -0.91
C ASN A 173 -4.87 16.21 0.55
N GLY A 174 -4.59 14.97 0.89
CA GLY A 174 -4.31 14.51 2.26
C GLY A 174 -5.55 14.56 3.15
N LEU A 175 -6.71 14.20 2.59
CA LEU A 175 -8.01 14.21 3.26
C LEU A 175 -8.40 12.78 3.67
N ASP A 176 -8.93 12.61 4.86
CA ASP A 176 -9.73 11.42 5.17
C ASP A 176 -11.20 11.64 4.80
N ASP A 177 -12.04 10.63 5.07
CA ASP A 177 -13.45 10.67 4.72
C ASP A 177 -14.20 11.80 5.47
N ILE A 178 -13.78 12.12 6.70
CA ILE A 178 -14.35 13.21 7.50
C ILE A 178 -13.92 14.58 6.95
N ASP A 179 -12.64 14.73 6.65
CA ASP A 179 -12.10 15.96 6.04
C ASP A 179 -12.81 16.28 4.73
N TYR A 180 -13.06 15.25 3.90
CA TYR A 180 -13.80 15.40 2.64
C TYR A 180 -15.25 15.83 2.85
N LEU A 181 -15.94 15.28 3.86
CA LEU A 181 -17.30 15.73 4.20
C LEU A 181 -17.31 17.18 4.66
N LEU A 182 -16.33 17.58 5.48
CA LEU A 182 -16.20 18.96 5.93
C LEU A 182 -15.92 19.93 4.78
N GLU A 183 -15.11 19.53 3.81
CA GLU A 183 -14.84 20.31 2.59
C GLU A 183 -16.10 20.53 1.74
N ASN A 184 -17.06 19.62 1.78
CA ASN A 184 -18.32 19.70 1.05
C ASN A 184 -19.53 20.13 1.91
N LYS A 185 -19.30 20.60 3.14
CA LYS A 185 -20.36 20.94 4.10
C LYS A 185 -21.40 21.91 3.52
N ASP A 186 -20.96 23.00 2.88
CA ASP A 186 -21.86 24.00 2.31
C ASP A 186 -22.78 23.42 1.22
N LYS A 187 -22.29 22.47 0.43
CA LYS A 187 -23.08 21.78 -0.59
C LYS A 187 -24.13 20.86 0.04
N ILE A 188 -23.76 20.19 1.15
CA ILE A 188 -24.66 19.32 1.92
C ILE A 188 -25.78 20.17 2.52
N GLU A 189 -25.45 21.25 3.21
CA GLU A 189 -26.43 22.17 3.82
C GLU A 189 -27.38 22.78 2.77
N THR A 190 -26.84 23.15 1.59
CA THR A 190 -27.66 23.66 0.47
C THR A 190 -28.64 22.61 -0.01
N TRP A 191 -28.19 21.36 -0.18
CA TRP A 191 -29.05 20.26 -0.62
C TRP A 191 -30.14 19.94 0.41
N GLU A 192 -29.80 19.90 1.69
CA GLU A 192 -30.76 19.68 2.79
C GLU A 192 -31.83 20.79 2.86
N ALA A 193 -31.43 22.05 2.62
CA ALA A 193 -32.39 23.16 2.61
C ALA A 193 -33.38 23.09 1.45
N GLN A 194 -32.97 22.51 0.31
CA GLN A 194 -33.82 22.37 -0.88
C GLN A 194 -34.72 21.14 -0.86
N ASN A 195 -34.45 20.16 0.01
CA ASN A 195 -35.16 18.88 0.08
C ASN A 195 -35.87 18.62 1.44
N LYS A 196 -36.16 19.68 2.18
CA LYS A 196 -36.95 19.63 3.40
C LYS A 196 -38.44 19.66 3.11
#